data_eb0557c0bfa473684397450cacadfba4
#
_entry.id   eb0557c0bfa473684397450cacadfba4
#
_cell.length_a   1.000
_cell.length_b   1.000
_cell.length_c   1.000
_cell.angle_alpha   90.00
_cell.angle_beta   90.00
_cell.angle_gamma   90.00
#
_symmetry.space_group_name_H-M   'P 1'
#
loop_
_entity.id
_entity.type
_entity.pdbx_description
1 polymer ?
#
loop_
_entity_poly.entity_id
_entity_poly.type
_entity_poly.pdbx_seq_one_letter_code
_entity_poly.pdbx_strand_id
1 'polypeptide(L)'
;DFLDNYGAELNFEAFEDGISICLKSLSEYFDRLFPLLTLLIEEPNLFEKEFTYCQKEALNNVIKAKENSFNITFNNIKKILYKEHPYSFNCNGDEESINLIKYDDILKEYQSFRKRKKYLLTNNSKCKFSKLKDIEACVFDKKEGEIQPNLIIKNKNNYIEHYSNSKQIIIFIGSQTCPHNSKDSISLKILESYLSYGMSSLLFKVFREKNGLTYDSGVFYPVRKFNAPFLIYLSVSEKNASFTFSLLLSIWNDLLSKELTNNELSLAKLKLKRSRLHNYRSLEEITFRKVRLLGLGMDPFYDVHVENHINKIKSEDILNISKKYLTYPCISLSGRKQICKDLKEIWRNKY
;
A
#
# COMPACT_ATOMS: atom_id res chain seq x y z
N ASP A 1 0.03 -24.28 -18.87
CA ASP A 1 -0.32 -25.67 -19.26
C ASP A 1 0.07 -26.72 -18.17
N PHE A 2 1.35 -26.77 -17.68
CA PHE A 2 1.74 -27.78 -16.68
C PHE A 2 1.02 -27.59 -15.34
N LEU A 3 0.94 -26.39 -14.82
CA LEU A 3 0.25 -26.08 -13.56
C LEU A 3 -1.25 -26.31 -13.66
N ASP A 4 -1.84 -25.99 -14.81
CA ASP A 4 -3.27 -26.16 -15.06
C ASP A 4 -3.71 -27.63 -14.96
N ASN A 5 -2.85 -28.56 -15.39
CA ASN A 5 -3.11 -30.00 -15.28
C ASN A 5 -3.23 -30.48 -13.82
N TYR A 6 -2.74 -29.68 -12.87
CA TYR A 6 -2.81 -29.97 -11.42
C TYR A 6 -3.76 -29.03 -10.67
N GLY A 7 -4.51 -28.19 -11.41
CA GLY A 7 -5.34 -27.14 -10.81
C GLY A 7 -4.53 -26.22 -9.88
N ALA A 8 -3.27 -25.94 -10.25
CA ALA A 8 -2.35 -25.14 -9.47
C ALA A 8 -2.24 -23.73 -10.03
N GLU A 9 -2.12 -22.76 -9.14
CA GLU A 9 -1.95 -21.33 -9.45
C GLU A 9 -0.59 -20.85 -8.98
N LEU A 10 0.12 -20.10 -9.82
CA LEU A 10 1.39 -19.46 -9.49
C LEU A 10 1.25 -17.96 -9.73
N ASN A 11 1.36 -17.18 -8.64
CA ASN A 11 1.20 -15.74 -8.66
C ASN A 11 2.49 -15.05 -8.25
N PHE A 12 2.83 -13.97 -8.97
CA PHE A 12 3.96 -13.08 -8.68
C PHE A 12 3.41 -11.68 -8.37
N GLU A 13 3.86 -11.09 -7.27
CA GLU A 13 3.52 -9.72 -6.91
C GLU A 13 4.78 -8.96 -6.51
N ALA A 14 5.03 -7.83 -7.18
CA ALA A 14 6.04 -6.87 -6.77
C ALA A 14 5.38 -5.70 -6.04
N PHE A 15 5.93 -5.33 -4.91
CA PHE A 15 5.49 -4.19 -4.10
C PHE A 15 6.69 -3.38 -3.62
N GLU A 16 6.47 -2.24 -3.00
CA GLU A 16 7.56 -1.31 -2.67
C GLU A 16 8.64 -1.88 -1.75
N ASP A 17 8.32 -2.88 -0.93
CA ASP A 17 9.25 -3.48 0.03
C ASP A 17 9.79 -4.85 -0.41
N GLY A 18 9.34 -5.40 -1.54
CA GLY A 18 9.81 -6.71 -1.99
C GLY A 18 8.99 -7.37 -3.08
N ILE A 19 9.26 -8.65 -3.27
CA ILE A 19 8.56 -9.51 -4.22
C ILE A 19 7.98 -10.70 -3.46
N SER A 20 6.77 -11.08 -3.76
CA SER A 20 6.16 -12.31 -3.29
C SER A 20 5.85 -13.25 -4.44
N ILE A 21 6.11 -14.53 -4.21
CA ILE A 21 5.79 -15.63 -5.13
C ILE A 21 4.91 -16.60 -4.35
N CYS A 22 3.73 -16.89 -4.90
CA CYS A 22 2.74 -17.76 -4.25
C CYS A 22 2.39 -18.91 -5.18
N LEU A 23 2.64 -20.14 -4.74
CA LEU A 23 2.17 -21.36 -5.38
C LEU A 23 1.01 -21.92 -4.55
N LYS A 24 -0.15 -22.10 -5.18
CA LYS A 24 -1.35 -22.69 -4.62
C LYS A 24 -1.68 -23.97 -5.36
N SER A 25 -1.86 -25.07 -4.65
CA SER A 25 -2.19 -26.36 -5.24
C SER A 25 -2.95 -27.24 -4.26
N LEU A 26 -3.50 -28.33 -4.77
CA LEU A 26 -3.98 -29.42 -3.90
C LEU A 26 -2.81 -30.06 -3.14
N SER A 27 -3.07 -30.44 -1.89
CA SER A 27 -2.02 -31.00 -1.00
C SER A 27 -1.38 -32.28 -1.54
N GLU A 28 -2.10 -33.07 -2.34
CA GLU A 28 -1.60 -34.28 -2.96
C GLU A 28 -0.52 -34.04 -4.02
N TYR A 29 -0.53 -32.84 -4.64
CA TYR A 29 0.44 -32.46 -5.68
C TYR A 29 1.60 -31.64 -5.14
N PHE A 30 1.62 -31.32 -3.85
CA PHE A 30 2.63 -30.45 -3.24
C PHE A 30 4.06 -30.93 -3.52
N ASP A 31 4.37 -32.22 -3.24
CA ASP A 31 5.73 -32.76 -3.41
C ASP A 31 6.22 -32.73 -4.87
N ARG A 32 5.29 -32.71 -5.82
CA ARG A 32 5.60 -32.62 -7.25
C ARG A 32 5.78 -31.20 -7.73
N LEU A 33 5.01 -30.25 -7.18
CA LEU A 33 4.99 -28.86 -7.64
C LEU A 33 5.97 -27.97 -6.88
N PHE A 34 6.25 -28.29 -5.62
CA PHE A 34 7.17 -27.50 -4.79
C PHE A 34 8.59 -27.37 -5.40
N PRO A 35 9.21 -28.41 -5.99
CA PRO A 35 10.50 -28.27 -6.67
C PRO A 35 10.51 -27.25 -7.81
N LEU A 36 9.35 -27.04 -8.48
CA LEU A 36 9.25 -26.00 -9.52
C LEU A 36 9.38 -24.58 -8.96
N LEU A 37 8.82 -24.33 -7.77
CA LEU A 37 8.99 -23.04 -7.11
C LEU A 37 10.46 -22.78 -6.79
N THR A 38 11.19 -23.79 -6.34
CA THR A 38 12.61 -23.70 -6.09
C THR A 38 13.39 -23.44 -7.38
N LEU A 39 13.07 -24.17 -8.45
CA LEU A 39 13.71 -24.01 -9.75
C LEU A 39 13.51 -22.59 -10.31
N LEU A 40 12.29 -22.03 -10.21
CA LEU A 40 11.98 -20.67 -10.64
C LEU A 40 12.78 -19.59 -9.89
N ILE A 41 13.14 -19.85 -8.64
CA ILE A 41 13.91 -18.90 -7.83
C ILE A 41 15.41 -19.07 -8.06
N GLU A 42 15.89 -20.32 -8.18
CA GLU A 42 17.31 -20.65 -8.25
C GLU A 42 17.86 -20.64 -9.68
N GLU A 43 17.09 -21.13 -10.65
CA GLU A 43 17.52 -21.37 -12.04
C GLU A 43 16.43 -20.99 -13.05
N PRO A 44 15.87 -19.76 -13.04
CA PRO A 44 14.88 -19.39 -14.02
C PRO A 44 15.46 -19.34 -15.44
N ASN A 45 14.67 -19.73 -16.41
CA ASN A 45 15.00 -19.55 -17.83
C ASN A 45 14.82 -18.09 -18.21
N LEU A 46 15.91 -17.33 -18.18
CA LEU A 46 15.93 -15.92 -18.57
C LEU A 46 16.38 -15.82 -20.04
N PHE A 47 15.45 -15.96 -20.97
CA PHE A 47 15.77 -15.84 -22.41
C PHE A 47 15.61 -14.39 -22.87
N GLU A 48 16.56 -13.90 -23.70
CA GLU A 48 16.52 -12.54 -24.25
C GLU A 48 15.25 -12.28 -25.07
N LYS A 49 14.74 -13.29 -25.76
CA LYS A 49 13.47 -13.18 -26.49
C LYS A 49 12.29 -12.86 -25.56
N GLU A 50 12.23 -13.52 -24.41
CA GLU A 50 11.17 -13.29 -23.41
C GLU A 50 11.32 -11.91 -22.75
N PHE A 51 12.56 -11.46 -22.53
CA PHE A 51 12.81 -10.10 -22.05
C PHE A 51 12.17 -9.04 -22.94
N THR A 52 12.36 -9.14 -24.26
CA THR A 52 11.80 -8.19 -25.22
C THR A 52 10.25 -8.16 -25.16
N TYR A 53 9.64 -9.32 -24.98
CA TYR A 53 8.18 -9.42 -24.83
C TYR A 53 7.73 -8.76 -23.51
N CYS A 54 8.34 -9.13 -22.38
CA CYS A 54 8.01 -8.59 -21.06
C CYS A 54 8.24 -7.07 -20.98
N GLN A 55 9.30 -6.54 -21.61
CA GLN A 55 9.55 -5.10 -21.67
C GLN A 55 8.43 -4.35 -22.39
N LYS A 56 7.95 -4.87 -23.52
CA LYS A 56 6.82 -4.29 -24.26
C LYS A 56 5.53 -4.34 -23.44
N GLU A 57 5.28 -5.44 -22.76
CA GLU A 57 4.10 -5.60 -21.89
C GLU A 57 4.14 -4.61 -20.72
N ALA A 58 5.29 -4.50 -20.04
CA ALA A 58 5.51 -3.53 -18.96
C ALA A 58 5.29 -2.09 -19.44
N LEU A 59 5.81 -1.74 -20.62
CA LEU A 59 5.62 -0.43 -21.23
C LEU A 59 4.14 -0.14 -21.50
N ASN A 60 3.41 -1.09 -22.10
CA ASN A 60 1.99 -0.96 -22.35
C ASN A 60 1.18 -0.76 -21.05
N ASN A 61 1.55 -1.47 -19.99
CA ASN A 61 0.89 -1.35 -18.69
C ASN A 61 1.11 0.04 -18.06
N VAL A 62 2.33 0.59 -18.20
CA VAL A 62 2.64 1.94 -17.73
C VAL A 62 1.89 3.00 -18.54
N ILE A 63 1.81 2.87 -19.86
CA ILE A 63 1.06 3.78 -20.74
C ILE A 63 -0.42 3.78 -20.34
N LYS A 64 -1.04 2.61 -20.20
CA LYS A 64 -2.44 2.49 -19.74
C LYS A 64 -2.65 3.09 -18.36
N ALA A 65 -1.69 2.90 -17.43
CA ALA A 65 -1.78 3.48 -16.10
C ALA A 65 -1.72 5.02 -16.10
N LYS A 66 -1.06 5.64 -17.09
CA LYS A 66 -1.02 7.11 -17.28
C LYS A 66 -2.34 7.70 -17.79
N GLU A 67 -3.23 6.91 -18.34
CA GLU A 67 -4.57 7.37 -18.72
C GLU A 67 -5.50 7.53 -17.50
N ASN A 68 -5.16 6.89 -16.39
CA ASN A 68 -5.96 6.93 -15.18
C ASN A 68 -5.55 8.09 -14.27
N SER A 69 -6.40 9.11 -14.18
CA SER A 69 -6.19 10.29 -13.33
C SER A 69 -5.98 9.95 -11.86
N PHE A 70 -6.57 8.87 -11.35
CA PHE A 70 -6.36 8.41 -9.98
C PHE A 70 -4.90 7.98 -9.75
N ASN A 71 -4.35 7.17 -10.67
CA ASN A 71 -2.97 6.70 -10.58
C ASN A 71 -1.96 7.86 -10.69
N ILE A 72 -2.23 8.82 -11.57
CA ILE A 72 -1.37 10.02 -11.70
C ILE A 72 -1.38 10.82 -10.40
N THR A 73 -2.57 11.10 -9.86
CA THR A 73 -2.73 11.88 -8.64
C THR A 73 -2.08 11.19 -7.44
N PHE A 74 -2.24 9.87 -7.34
CA PHE A 74 -1.60 9.05 -6.32
C PHE A 74 -0.07 9.05 -6.44
N ASN A 75 0.49 8.88 -7.65
CA ASN A 75 1.94 8.94 -7.85
C ASN A 75 2.51 10.32 -7.54
N ASN A 76 1.78 11.38 -7.87
CA ASN A 76 2.18 12.75 -7.56
C ASN A 76 2.24 13.01 -6.06
N ILE A 77 1.26 12.56 -5.26
CA ILE A 77 1.34 12.73 -3.81
C ILE A 77 2.47 11.89 -3.20
N LYS A 78 2.75 10.69 -3.71
CA LYS A 78 3.91 9.90 -3.30
C LYS A 78 5.22 10.64 -3.53
N LYS A 79 5.41 11.28 -4.69
CA LYS A 79 6.60 12.07 -5.01
C LYS A 79 6.81 13.21 -4.01
N ILE A 80 5.75 13.92 -3.63
CA ILE A 80 5.84 15.02 -2.66
C ILE A 80 6.19 14.47 -1.26
N LEU A 81 5.54 13.39 -0.85
CA LEU A 81 5.72 12.83 0.48
C LEU A 81 7.11 12.22 0.67
N TYR A 82 7.61 11.52 -0.34
CA TYR A 82 8.81 10.69 -0.20
C TYR A 82 10.06 11.25 -0.87
N LYS A 83 9.91 12.22 -1.77
CA LYS A 83 11.05 12.85 -2.50
C LYS A 83 12.03 11.81 -3.07
N GLU A 84 13.23 11.74 -2.53
CA GLU A 84 14.31 10.82 -2.97
C GLU A 84 14.21 9.41 -2.38
N HIS A 85 13.31 9.17 -1.44
CA HIS A 85 13.12 7.83 -0.89
C HIS A 85 12.50 6.90 -1.94
N PRO A 86 12.87 5.59 -2.00
CA PRO A 86 12.34 4.63 -2.97
C PRO A 86 10.81 4.56 -3.06
N TYR A 87 10.07 4.87 -1.98
CA TYR A 87 8.61 4.92 -2.01
C TYR A 87 8.03 6.06 -2.87
N SER A 88 8.85 7.00 -3.35
CA SER A 88 8.43 8.00 -4.32
C SER A 88 8.24 7.42 -5.73
N PHE A 89 8.93 6.33 -6.04
CA PHE A 89 8.87 5.68 -7.35
C PHE A 89 7.61 4.84 -7.50
N ASN A 90 7.21 4.65 -8.75
CA ASN A 90 6.19 3.67 -9.10
C ASN A 90 6.83 2.29 -9.21
N CYS A 91 6.28 1.27 -8.55
CA CYS A 91 6.78 -0.10 -8.63
C CYS A 91 6.78 -0.65 -10.07
N ASN A 92 5.89 -0.16 -10.92
CA ASN A 92 5.82 -0.54 -12.33
C ASN A 92 6.79 0.25 -13.22
N GLY A 93 7.59 1.16 -12.65
CA GLY A 93 8.48 2.03 -13.41
C GLY A 93 7.74 3.16 -14.14
N ASP A 94 8.44 3.77 -15.08
CA ASP A 94 7.93 4.73 -16.05
C ASP A 94 8.48 4.41 -17.46
N GLU A 95 7.96 5.08 -18.48
CA GLU A 95 8.31 4.80 -19.88
C GLU A 95 9.80 4.97 -20.15
N GLU A 96 10.42 6.00 -19.57
CA GLU A 96 11.83 6.30 -19.78
C GLU A 96 12.70 5.20 -19.14
N SER A 97 12.46 4.88 -17.88
CA SER A 97 13.22 3.87 -17.15
C SER A 97 13.06 2.48 -17.77
N ILE A 98 11.85 2.08 -18.18
CA ILE A 98 11.63 0.77 -18.82
C ILE A 98 12.36 0.67 -20.15
N ASN A 99 12.37 1.71 -20.98
CA ASN A 99 13.08 1.70 -22.26
C ASN A 99 14.60 1.65 -22.10
N LEU A 100 15.14 2.15 -20.99
CA LEU A 100 16.59 2.10 -20.70
C LEU A 100 17.08 0.75 -20.18
N ILE A 101 16.20 -0.09 -19.65
CA ILE A 101 16.55 -1.43 -19.15
C ILE A 101 17.04 -2.30 -20.30
N LYS A 102 18.20 -2.93 -20.13
CA LYS A 102 18.77 -3.90 -21.05
C LYS A 102 18.68 -5.31 -20.49
N TYR A 103 18.80 -6.29 -21.35
CA TYR A 103 18.80 -7.70 -20.94
C TYR A 103 19.89 -8.01 -19.89
N ASP A 104 21.10 -7.45 -20.07
CA ASP A 104 22.19 -7.60 -19.09
C ASP A 104 21.87 -7.05 -17.70
N ASP A 105 21.02 -6.02 -17.62
CA ASP A 105 20.59 -5.45 -16.34
C ASP A 105 19.69 -6.43 -15.59
N ILE A 106 18.85 -7.16 -16.31
CA ILE A 106 18.01 -8.23 -15.73
C ILE A 106 18.89 -9.36 -15.20
N LEU A 107 19.91 -9.78 -15.94
CA LEU A 107 20.84 -10.82 -15.48
C LEU A 107 21.60 -10.40 -14.23
N LYS A 108 22.07 -9.15 -14.16
CA LYS A 108 22.75 -8.59 -12.98
C LYS A 108 21.80 -8.50 -11.77
N GLU A 109 20.60 -7.99 -12.00
CA GLU A 109 19.61 -7.87 -10.93
C GLU A 109 19.16 -9.23 -10.40
N TYR A 110 19.03 -10.23 -11.27
CA TYR A 110 18.75 -11.60 -10.85
C TYR A 110 19.87 -12.16 -9.95
N GLN A 111 21.14 -11.91 -10.26
CA GLN A 111 22.26 -12.31 -9.39
C GLN A 111 22.21 -11.61 -8.02
N SER A 112 21.79 -10.35 -7.99
CA SER A 112 21.55 -9.61 -6.75
C SER A 112 20.36 -10.21 -5.97
N PHE A 113 19.24 -10.49 -6.66
CA PHE A 113 18.05 -11.09 -6.09
C PHE A 113 18.35 -12.45 -5.44
N ARG A 114 19.18 -13.31 -6.06
CA ARG A 114 19.58 -14.59 -5.48
C ARG A 114 20.27 -14.45 -4.12
N LYS A 115 20.96 -13.33 -3.88
CA LYS A 115 21.70 -13.06 -2.63
C LYS A 115 20.83 -12.41 -1.55
N ARG A 116 19.62 -11.93 -1.89
CA ARG A 116 18.71 -11.28 -0.93
C ARG A 116 18.11 -12.30 0.02
N LYS A 117 17.79 -11.84 1.23
CA LYS A 117 17.09 -12.64 2.24
C LYS A 117 15.71 -13.05 1.72
N LYS A 118 15.39 -14.32 1.86
CA LYS A 118 14.11 -14.91 1.44
C LYS A 118 13.41 -15.53 2.65
N TYR A 119 12.10 -15.49 2.64
CA TYR A 119 11.25 -16.14 3.63
C TYR A 119 10.31 -17.09 2.92
N LEU A 120 10.24 -18.31 3.38
CA LEU A 120 9.30 -19.30 2.91
C LEU A 120 8.29 -19.61 4.00
N LEU A 121 7.02 -19.60 3.66
CA LEU A 121 5.95 -20.07 4.51
C LEU A 121 5.10 -21.08 3.74
N THR A 122 4.95 -22.27 4.30
CA THR A 122 4.09 -23.30 3.74
C THR A 122 2.92 -23.56 4.69
N ASN A 123 1.77 -23.86 4.12
CA ASN A 123 0.57 -24.22 4.86
C ASN A 123 0.09 -25.61 4.39
N ASN A 124 0.89 -26.63 4.69
CA ASN A 124 0.56 -28.01 4.38
C ASN A 124 0.89 -28.90 5.59
N SER A 125 -0.13 -29.53 6.18
CA SER A 125 0.01 -30.44 7.32
C SER A 125 0.79 -31.71 7.00
N LYS A 126 0.92 -32.10 5.72
CA LYS A 126 1.64 -33.31 5.26
C LYS A 126 3.08 -32.99 4.80
N CYS A 127 3.48 -31.72 4.79
CA CYS A 127 4.82 -31.35 4.35
C CYS A 127 5.87 -31.87 5.32
N LYS A 128 6.70 -32.81 4.88
CA LYS A 128 7.89 -33.24 5.61
C LYS A 128 8.99 -32.21 5.39
N PHE A 129 9.24 -31.40 6.41
CA PHE A 129 10.21 -30.29 6.41
C PHE A 129 11.66 -30.66 6.07
N SER A 130 11.99 -31.95 5.86
CA SER A 130 13.34 -32.38 5.53
C SER A 130 13.90 -31.79 4.23
N LYS A 131 13.04 -31.43 3.26
CA LYS A 131 13.44 -30.74 2.02
C LYS A 131 13.51 -29.21 2.15
N LEU A 132 12.99 -28.64 3.23
CA LEU A 132 13.03 -27.21 3.50
C LEU A 132 14.38 -26.74 4.08
N LYS A 133 15.19 -27.66 4.62
CA LYS A 133 16.53 -27.33 5.12
C LYS A 133 17.43 -26.73 4.04
N ASP A 134 17.24 -27.13 2.79
CA ASP A 134 18.01 -26.59 1.68
C ASP A 134 17.59 -25.15 1.32
N ILE A 135 16.35 -24.75 1.62
CA ILE A 135 15.87 -23.37 1.41
C ILE A 135 16.17 -22.50 2.62
N GLU A 136 16.09 -23.01 3.86
CA GLU A 136 16.61 -22.30 5.03
C GLU A 136 18.13 -22.04 4.93
N ALA A 137 18.88 -22.93 4.27
CA ALA A 137 20.29 -22.73 3.96
C ALA A 137 20.52 -21.61 2.91
N CYS A 138 19.52 -21.24 2.11
CA CYS A 138 19.55 -20.09 1.19
C CYS A 138 19.21 -18.76 1.86
N VAL A 139 18.96 -18.72 3.17
CA VAL A 139 18.83 -17.47 3.93
C VAL A 139 20.22 -16.84 4.08
N PHE A 140 20.64 -16.11 3.06
CA PHE A 140 21.91 -15.38 3.11
C PHE A 140 21.76 -14.17 4.03
N ASP A 141 22.43 -14.25 5.17
CA ASP A 141 22.59 -13.17 6.13
C ASP A 141 23.70 -12.22 5.63
N LYS A 142 23.42 -11.46 4.57
CA LYS A 142 24.23 -10.29 4.25
C LYS A 142 23.53 -9.06 4.78
N LYS A 143 24.19 -8.37 5.67
CA LYS A 143 23.92 -6.97 6.01
C LYS A 143 24.11 -6.13 4.74
N GLU A 144 23.12 -6.14 3.85
CA GLU A 144 22.99 -5.08 2.84
C GLU A 144 22.71 -3.79 3.60
N GLY A 145 23.37 -2.71 3.17
CA GLY A 145 23.27 -1.42 3.83
C GLY A 145 21.80 -1.09 4.11
N GLU A 146 21.47 -0.99 5.39
CA GLU A 146 20.13 -0.61 5.81
C GLU A 146 19.85 0.76 5.22
N ILE A 147 18.88 0.82 4.31
CA ILE A 147 18.32 2.12 3.92
C ILE A 147 17.80 2.72 5.22
N GLN A 148 18.47 3.77 5.69
CA GLN A 148 18.07 4.46 6.92
C GLN A 148 16.64 4.98 6.72
N PRO A 149 15.72 4.75 7.68
CA PRO A 149 14.39 5.30 7.58
C PRO A 149 14.52 6.82 7.46
N ASN A 150 14.04 7.39 6.37
CA ASN A 150 13.98 8.83 6.24
C ASN A 150 13.20 9.41 7.42
N LEU A 151 13.83 10.31 8.14
CA LEU A 151 13.16 11.16 9.12
C LEU A 151 11.89 11.71 8.48
N ILE A 152 10.80 11.77 9.24
CA ILE A 152 9.55 12.41 8.81
C ILE A 152 9.92 13.78 8.29
N ILE A 153 9.89 13.95 6.98
CA ILE A 153 10.10 15.27 6.38
C ILE A 153 8.83 16.04 6.69
N LYS A 154 8.90 16.96 7.64
CA LYS A 154 7.84 17.94 7.87
C LYS A 154 7.76 18.82 6.62
N ASN A 155 7.07 18.32 5.62
CA ASN A 155 6.81 19.06 4.40
C ASN A 155 5.82 20.15 4.76
N LYS A 156 6.23 21.42 4.65
CA LYS A 156 5.30 22.54 4.75
C LYS A 156 4.33 22.42 3.56
N ASN A 157 3.08 22.05 3.85
CA ASN A 157 1.90 22.23 3.00
C ASN A 157 2.15 22.19 1.47
N ASN A 158 2.70 21.09 0.96
CA ASN A 158 2.98 20.95 -0.45
C ASN A 158 1.69 20.65 -1.23
N TYR A 159 1.56 21.30 -2.38
CA TYR A 159 0.44 21.17 -3.29
C TYR A 159 0.93 20.86 -4.70
N ILE A 160 0.34 19.85 -5.33
CA ILE A 160 0.61 19.50 -6.73
C ILE A 160 -0.70 19.29 -7.48
N GLU A 161 -0.75 19.76 -8.71
CA GLU A 161 -1.91 19.62 -9.58
C GLU A 161 -1.53 18.96 -10.91
N HIS A 162 -2.45 18.16 -11.42
CA HIS A 162 -2.39 17.59 -12.76
C HIS A 162 -3.64 18.00 -13.54
N TYR A 163 -3.44 18.58 -14.72
CA TYR A 163 -4.56 19.02 -15.54
C TYR A 163 -5.02 17.90 -16.47
N SER A 164 -6.29 17.58 -16.39
CA SER A 164 -6.95 16.60 -17.24
C SER A 164 -8.31 17.11 -17.74
N ASN A 165 -8.78 16.58 -18.83
CA ASN A 165 -10.13 16.89 -19.36
C ASN A 165 -11.25 16.07 -18.71
N SER A 166 -10.92 15.33 -17.64
CA SER A 166 -11.91 14.53 -16.90
C SER A 166 -12.96 15.42 -16.25
N LYS A 167 -14.21 14.98 -16.27
CA LYS A 167 -15.31 15.60 -15.51
C LYS A 167 -15.26 15.23 -14.01
N GLN A 168 -14.38 14.30 -13.65
CA GLN A 168 -14.14 13.92 -12.27
C GLN A 168 -12.87 14.57 -11.77
N ILE A 169 -12.92 15.11 -10.58
CA ILE A 169 -11.79 15.64 -9.84
C ILE A 169 -11.34 14.59 -8.84
N ILE A 170 -10.09 14.21 -8.91
CA ILE A 170 -9.46 13.29 -7.96
C ILE A 170 -8.67 14.11 -6.94
N ILE A 171 -8.88 13.85 -5.68
CA ILE A 171 -8.26 14.58 -4.56
C ILE A 171 -7.57 13.56 -3.66
N PHE A 172 -6.29 13.78 -3.37
CA PHE A 172 -5.57 13.11 -2.30
C PHE A 172 -5.06 14.14 -1.30
N ILE A 173 -5.31 13.92 -0.02
CA ILE A 173 -4.73 14.68 1.09
C ILE A 173 -4.08 13.73 2.07
N GLY A 174 -2.90 14.05 2.57
CA GLY A 174 -2.27 13.22 3.58
C GLY A 174 -0.85 13.58 3.93
N SER A 175 -0.26 12.75 4.78
CA SER A 175 1.07 12.95 5.34
C SER A 175 1.83 11.63 5.45
N GLN A 176 3.16 11.71 5.59
CA GLN A 176 3.93 10.59 6.08
C GLN A 176 3.63 10.34 7.56
N THR A 177 3.62 9.07 7.93
CA THR A 177 3.43 8.64 9.32
C THR A 177 4.58 7.73 9.78
N CYS A 178 4.35 6.91 10.78
CA CYS A 178 5.35 5.97 11.29
C CYS A 178 5.43 4.68 10.46
N PRO A 179 6.55 3.94 10.60
CA PRO A 179 6.63 2.55 10.15
C PRO A 179 5.57 1.68 10.82
N HIS A 180 5.20 0.61 10.16
CA HIS A 180 4.08 -0.24 10.63
C HIS A 180 4.37 -0.99 11.95
N ASN A 181 5.63 -1.25 12.25
CA ASN A 181 6.07 -1.85 13.52
C ASN A 181 6.07 -0.88 14.72
N SER A 182 5.81 0.41 14.49
CA SER A 182 5.67 1.40 15.56
C SER A 182 4.38 1.18 16.36
N LYS A 183 4.41 1.47 17.66
CA LYS A 183 3.21 1.46 18.52
C LYS A 183 2.14 2.44 18.03
N ASP A 184 2.54 3.55 17.45
CA ASP A 184 1.66 4.61 16.91
C ASP A 184 0.82 4.09 15.74
N SER A 185 1.28 3.07 15.02
CA SER A 185 0.58 2.50 13.88
C SER A 185 -0.80 1.93 14.23
N ILE A 186 -0.99 1.48 15.46
CA ILE A 186 -2.28 0.92 15.91
C ILE A 186 -3.34 2.02 16.00
N SER A 187 -2.96 3.18 16.54
CA SER A 187 -3.86 4.35 16.61
C SER A 187 -4.22 4.85 15.21
N LEU A 188 -3.26 4.89 14.27
CA LEU A 188 -3.52 5.23 12.88
C LEU A 188 -4.44 4.22 12.19
N LYS A 189 -4.35 2.94 12.50
CA LYS A 189 -5.28 1.91 11.98
C LYS A 189 -6.69 2.07 12.52
N ILE A 190 -6.83 2.46 13.79
CA ILE A 190 -8.14 2.78 14.36
C ILE A 190 -8.72 4.02 13.66
N LEU A 191 -7.90 5.04 13.42
CA LEU A 191 -8.29 6.23 12.68
C LEU A 191 -8.70 5.91 11.23
N GLU A 192 -7.95 5.07 10.53
CA GLU A 192 -8.31 4.55 9.20
C GLU A 192 -9.69 3.87 9.23
N SER A 193 -9.91 3.01 10.22
CA SER A 193 -11.17 2.30 10.39
C SER A 193 -12.35 3.24 10.67
N TYR A 194 -12.15 4.26 11.50
CA TYR A 194 -13.14 5.32 11.76
C TYR A 194 -13.54 6.04 10.48
N LEU A 195 -12.53 6.43 9.69
CA LEU A 195 -12.73 7.23 8.49
C LEU A 195 -13.35 6.44 7.34
N SER A 196 -12.93 5.18 7.08
CA SER A 196 -13.22 4.53 5.80
C SER A 196 -13.85 3.14 5.86
N TYR A 197 -13.94 2.46 7.03
CA TYR A 197 -14.44 1.08 7.05
C TYR A 197 -15.97 1.00 7.14
N GLY A 198 -16.59 0.53 6.03
CA GLY A 198 -18.01 0.26 5.92
C GLY A 198 -18.91 1.49 5.86
N MET A 199 -20.22 1.27 5.72
CA MET A 199 -21.21 2.32 5.49
C MET A 199 -21.37 3.28 6.68
N SER A 200 -21.01 2.88 7.89
CA SER A 200 -21.03 3.74 9.09
C SER A 200 -19.74 4.54 9.29
N SER A 201 -18.80 4.53 8.33
CA SER A 201 -17.57 5.32 8.37
C SER A 201 -17.86 6.82 8.17
N LEU A 202 -16.97 7.67 8.68
CA LEU A 202 -17.17 9.12 8.59
C LEU A 202 -17.25 9.60 7.13
N LEU A 203 -16.30 9.16 6.28
CA LEU A 203 -16.26 9.57 4.88
C LEU A 203 -17.52 9.13 4.12
N PHE A 204 -17.96 7.90 4.32
CA PHE A 204 -19.18 7.41 3.68
C PHE A 204 -20.41 8.21 4.11
N LYS A 205 -20.61 8.42 5.43
CA LYS A 205 -21.73 9.18 5.96
C LYS A 205 -21.75 10.62 5.46
N VAL A 206 -20.59 11.29 5.47
CA VAL A 206 -20.52 12.71 5.12
C VAL A 206 -20.59 12.91 3.62
N PHE A 207 -19.78 12.21 2.85
CA PHE A 207 -19.68 12.50 1.41
C PHE A 207 -20.71 11.76 0.57
N ARG A 208 -21.12 10.56 0.96
CA ARG A 208 -22.06 9.76 0.16
C ARG A 208 -23.49 9.83 0.67
N GLU A 209 -23.71 9.48 1.94
CA GLU A 209 -25.07 9.35 2.49
C GLU A 209 -25.75 10.71 2.66
N LYS A 210 -25.10 11.68 3.34
CA LYS A 210 -25.69 12.98 3.64
C LYS A 210 -25.75 13.93 2.46
N ASN A 211 -24.73 13.93 1.63
CA ASN A 211 -24.54 14.97 0.61
C ASN A 211 -24.50 14.45 -0.83
N GLY A 212 -24.43 13.14 -1.08
CA GLY A 212 -24.39 12.56 -2.44
C GLY A 212 -23.24 13.08 -3.32
N LEU A 213 -22.08 13.43 -2.71
CA LEU A 213 -21.00 14.16 -3.37
C LEU A 213 -20.02 13.24 -4.12
N THR A 214 -19.81 12.02 -3.64
CA THR A 214 -18.80 11.12 -4.17
C THR A 214 -19.29 9.68 -4.22
N TYR A 215 -18.84 8.96 -5.25
CA TYR A 215 -19.04 7.51 -5.36
C TYR A 215 -17.87 6.73 -4.78
N ASP A 216 -16.65 7.31 -4.80
CA ASP A 216 -15.43 6.69 -4.32
C ASP A 216 -14.70 7.60 -3.33
N SER A 217 -14.50 7.08 -2.14
CA SER A 217 -13.80 7.75 -1.06
C SER A 217 -13.21 6.74 -0.10
N GLY A 218 -12.03 7.01 0.40
CA GLY A 218 -11.40 6.10 1.34
C GLY A 218 -10.12 6.63 1.96
N VAL A 219 -9.48 5.77 2.73
CA VAL A 219 -8.16 6.01 3.30
C VAL A 219 -7.19 4.96 2.78
N PHE A 220 -6.01 5.40 2.39
CA PHE A 220 -4.90 4.54 2.02
C PHE A 220 -3.83 4.61 3.11
N TYR A 221 -3.73 3.54 3.90
CA TYR A 221 -2.72 3.38 4.96
C TYR A 221 -2.10 1.98 4.87
N PRO A 222 -1.17 1.74 3.93
CA PRO A 222 -0.60 0.44 3.66
C PRO A 222 0.42 0.02 4.73
N VAL A 223 0.63 -1.30 4.84
CA VAL A 223 1.73 -1.83 5.64
C VAL A 223 3.04 -1.58 4.91
N ARG A 224 3.98 -0.92 5.58
CA ARG A 224 5.30 -0.55 5.06
C ARG A 224 6.40 -0.87 6.07
N LYS A 225 7.60 -1.19 5.57
CA LYS A 225 8.80 -1.35 6.37
C LYS A 225 9.24 -0.02 7.00
N PHE A 226 9.21 1.05 6.20
CA PHE A 226 9.53 2.42 6.60
C PHE A 226 8.26 3.25 6.79
N ASN A 227 8.42 4.56 6.87
CA ASN A 227 7.31 5.50 7.07
C ASN A 227 6.19 5.27 6.06
N ALA A 228 4.99 4.97 6.55
CA ALA A 228 3.81 4.74 5.72
C ALA A 228 3.09 6.05 5.41
N PRO A 229 2.46 6.20 4.24
CA PRO A 229 1.57 7.33 3.96
C PRO A 229 0.22 7.10 4.62
N PHE A 230 -0.38 8.15 5.16
CA PHE A 230 -1.79 8.18 5.56
C PHE A 230 -2.50 9.16 4.65
N LEU A 231 -3.29 8.64 3.69
CA LEU A 231 -3.92 9.44 2.64
C LEU A 231 -5.43 9.26 2.68
N ILE A 232 -6.18 10.36 2.68
CA ILE A 232 -7.60 10.35 2.33
C ILE A 232 -7.70 10.65 0.84
N TYR A 233 -8.52 9.89 0.10
CA TYR A 233 -8.81 10.14 -1.30
C TYR A 233 -10.30 10.26 -1.56
N LEU A 234 -10.64 11.12 -2.53
CA LEU A 234 -12.00 11.36 -2.99
C LEU A 234 -12.01 11.45 -4.53
N SER A 235 -13.10 10.94 -5.12
CA SER A 235 -13.47 11.19 -6.52
C SER A 235 -14.79 11.95 -6.55
N VAL A 236 -14.82 13.15 -7.10
CA VAL A 236 -15.95 14.07 -7.05
C VAL A 236 -16.20 14.71 -8.41
N SER A 237 -17.46 15.04 -8.72
CA SER A 237 -17.83 15.80 -9.92
C SER A 237 -17.36 17.26 -9.82
N GLU A 238 -17.02 17.89 -10.96
CA GLU A 238 -16.56 19.27 -11.02
C GLU A 238 -17.47 20.24 -10.26
N LYS A 239 -18.80 20.16 -10.46
CA LYS A 239 -19.77 21.04 -9.85
C LYS A 239 -19.77 21.03 -8.33
N ASN A 240 -19.34 19.94 -7.73
CA ASN A 240 -19.34 19.74 -6.28
C ASN A 240 -17.92 19.89 -5.68
N ALA A 241 -16.89 20.10 -6.52
CA ALA A 241 -15.48 20.02 -6.11
C ALA A 241 -15.13 20.99 -4.98
N SER A 242 -15.48 22.28 -5.10
CA SER A 242 -15.15 23.31 -4.09
C SER A 242 -15.81 23.05 -2.76
N PHE A 243 -17.10 22.68 -2.75
CA PHE A 243 -17.82 22.33 -1.53
C PHE A 243 -17.24 21.08 -0.87
N THR A 244 -17.02 20.01 -1.65
CA THR A 244 -16.45 18.76 -1.16
C THR A 244 -15.05 18.97 -0.59
N PHE A 245 -14.23 19.80 -1.26
CA PHE A 245 -12.88 20.09 -0.81
C PHE A 245 -12.88 20.87 0.51
N SER A 246 -13.72 21.90 0.65
CA SER A 246 -13.86 22.65 1.89
C SER A 246 -14.31 21.74 3.05
N LEU A 247 -15.23 20.81 2.79
CA LEU A 247 -15.69 19.84 3.77
C LEU A 247 -14.59 18.84 4.15
N LEU A 248 -13.79 18.38 3.18
CA LEU A 248 -12.62 17.52 3.42
C LEU A 248 -11.59 18.22 4.32
N LEU A 249 -11.29 19.48 4.04
CA LEU A 249 -10.38 20.28 4.87
C LEU A 249 -10.93 20.52 6.29
N SER A 250 -12.24 20.66 6.43
CA SER A 250 -12.90 20.74 7.75
C SER A 250 -12.72 19.43 8.52
N ILE A 251 -13.01 18.29 7.89
CA ILE A 251 -12.80 16.96 8.50
C ILE A 251 -11.32 16.79 8.90
N TRP A 252 -10.39 17.15 8.02
CA TRP A 252 -8.96 17.05 8.34
C TRP A 252 -8.58 17.85 9.58
N ASN A 253 -9.10 19.09 9.72
CA ASN A 253 -8.86 19.91 10.90
C ASN A 253 -9.53 19.34 12.16
N ASP A 254 -10.71 18.74 12.02
CA ASP A 254 -11.37 18.08 13.15
C ASP A 254 -10.53 16.92 13.71
N LEU A 255 -9.81 16.17 12.84
CA LEU A 255 -8.87 15.15 13.29
C LEU A 255 -7.71 15.69 14.13
N LEU A 256 -7.37 16.98 13.97
CA LEU A 256 -6.28 17.64 14.71
C LEU A 256 -6.74 18.34 15.98
N SER A 257 -8.05 18.58 16.12
CA SER A 257 -8.59 19.42 17.20
C SER A 257 -9.60 18.74 18.10
N LYS A 258 -10.23 17.66 17.65
CA LYS A 258 -11.31 16.99 18.38
C LYS A 258 -10.96 15.55 18.69
N GLU A 259 -11.28 15.13 19.89
CA GLU A 259 -11.24 13.71 20.26
C GLU A 259 -12.44 12.96 19.68
N LEU A 260 -12.24 11.68 19.37
CA LEU A 260 -13.35 10.80 19.05
C LEU A 260 -14.22 10.59 20.30
N THR A 261 -15.52 10.61 20.13
CA THR A 261 -16.44 10.20 21.20
C THR A 261 -16.23 8.72 21.56
N ASN A 262 -16.62 8.32 22.75
CA ASN A 262 -16.52 6.92 23.19
C ASN A 262 -17.22 5.95 22.23
N ASN A 263 -18.37 6.36 21.67
CA ASN A 263 -19.10 5.55 20.70
C ASN A 263 -18.35 5.41 19.38
N GLU A 264 -17.77 6.50 18.85
CA GLU A 264 -16.97 6.50 17.61
C GLU A 264 -15.73 5.63 17.76
N LEU A 265 -15.00 5.80 18.86
CA LEU A 265 -13.82 4.99 19.15
C LEU A 265 -14.16 3.50 19.29
N SER A 266 -15.21 3.16 20.03
CA SER A 266 -15.66 1.78 20.22
C SER A 266 -16.07 1.14 18.89
N LEU A 267 -16.79 1.87 18.06
CA LEU A 267 -17.21 1.41 16.73
C LEU A 267 -16.01 1.24 15.79
N ALA A 268 -15.05 2.18 15.81
CA ALA A 268 -13.84 2.08 15.01
C ALA A 268 -12.99 0.85 15.39
N LYS A 269 -12.81 0.60 16.69
CA LYS A 269 -12.13 -0.60 17.19
C LYS A 269 -12.83 -1.89 16.75
N LEU A 270 -14.15 -1.94 16.85
CA LEU A 270 -14.93 -3.11 16.42
C LEU A 270 -14.80 -3.37 14.91
N LYS A 271 -14.89 -2.32 14.10
CA LYS A 271 -14.71 -2.41 12.64
C LYS A 271 -13.31 -2.88 12.26
N LEU A 272 -12.27 -2.37 12.93
CA LEU A 272 -10.90 -2.81 12.71
C LEU A 272 -10.71 -4.30 13.03
N LYS A 273 -11.26 -4.77 14.15
CA LYS A 273 -11.26 -6.20 14.50
C LYS A 273 -12.00 -7.03 13.45
N ARG A 274 -13.18 -6.58 13.02
CA ARG A 274 -13.96 -7.29 12.00
C ARG A 274 -13.25 -7.34 10.64
N SER A 275 -12.64 -6.26 10.20
CA SER A 275 -11.92 -6.24 8.92
C SER A 275 -10.77 -7.25 8.90
N ARG A 276 -10.12 -7.48 10.04
CA ARG A 276 -9.09 -8.50 10.18
C ARG A 276 -9.62 -9.91 10.03
N LEU A 277 -10.78 -10.22 10.65
CA LEU A 277 -11.42 -11.51 10.45
C LEU A 277 -11.75 -11.77 8.97
N HIS A 278 -12.05 -10.71 8.21
CA HIS A 278 -12.25 -10.81 6.78
C HIS A 278 -10.96 -11.09 5.99
N ASN A 279 -9.81 -10.57 6.44
CA ASN A 279 -8.51 -10.80 5.82
C ASN A 279 -7.91 -12.19 6.14
N TYR A 280 -8.58 -13.01 6.96
CA TYR A 280 -8.16 -14.36 7.34
C TYR A 280 -9.17 -15.43 6.92
N ARG A 281 -9.84 -15.24 5.79
CA ARG A 281 -10.89 -16.17 5.32
C ARG A 281 -10.33 -17.44 4.67
N SER A 282 -9.16 -17.35 4.05
CA SER A 282 -8.52 -18.49 3.39
C SER A 282 -7.12 -18.74 3.94
N LEU A 283 -6.65 -19.96 3.79
CA LEU A 283 -5.26 -20.34 4.12
C LEU A 283 -4.25 -19.53 3.29
N GLU A 284 -4.61 -19.21 2.06
CA GLU A 284 -3.81 -18.39 1.16
C GLU A 284 -3.62 -16.97 1.71
N GLU A 285 -4.70 -16.29 2.08
CA GLU A 285 -4.65 -14.94 2.66
C GLU A 285 -3.83 -14.91 3.96
N ILE A 286 -4.01 -15.90 4.83
CA ILE A 286 -3.25 -16.03 6.08
C ILE A 286 -1.76 -16.21 5.77
N THR A 287 -1.42 -17.10 4.86
CA THR A 287 -0.04 -17.43 4.49
C THR A 287 0.63 -16.22 3.84
N PHE A 288 -0.05 -15.59 2.88
CA PHE A 288 0.43 -14.39 2.20
C PHE A 288 0.65 -13.22 3.18
N ARG A 289 -0.28 -13.00 4.09
CA ARG A 289 -0.14 -11.96 5.12
C ARG A 289 1.06 -12.20 6.02
N LYS A 290 1.24 -13.42 6.50
CA LYS A 290 2.35 -13.77 7.39
C LYS A 290 3.70 -13.68 6.69
N VAL A 291 3.83 -14.17 5.44
CA VAL A 291 5.10 -14.08 4.70
C VAL A 291 5.45 -12.62 4.37
N ARG A 292 4.46 -11.77 4.08
CA ARG A 292 4.70 -10.32 3.91
C ARG A 292 5.21 -9.67 5.21
N LEU A 293 4.64 -10.00 6.35
CA LEU A 293 5.12 -9.50 7.66
C LEU A 293 6.58 -9.92 7.90
N LEU A 294 6.92 -11.18 7.64
CA LEU A 294 8.30 -11.67 7.71
C LEU A 294 9.24 -10.90 6.76
N GLY A 295 8.83 -10.68 5.51
CA GLY A 295 9.58 -9.90 4.52
C GLY A 295 9.84 -8.46 4.96
N LEU A 296 8.94 -7.87 5.73
CA LEU A 296 9.08 -6.54 6.34
C LEU A 296 9.92 -6.55 7.63
N GLY A 297 10.44 -7.71 8.06
CA GLY A 297 11.15 -7.85 9.33
C GLY A 297 10.24 -7.77 10.56
N MET A 298 8.95 -8.08 10.40
CA MET A 298 7.95 -8.06 11.45
C MET A 298 7.61 -9.46 11.93
N ASP A 299 7.10 -9.57 13.16
CA ASP A 299 6.58 -10.82 13.70
C ASP A 299 5.39 -11.33 12.84
N PRO A 300 5.38 -12.58 12.38
CA PRO A 300 4.25 -13.18 11.65
C PRO A 300 2.96 -13.21 12.49
N PHE A 301 3.05 -13.08 13.81
CA PHE A 301 1.93 -12.97 14.75
C PHE A 301 1.58 -11.51 15.10
N TYR A 302 2.16 -10.53 14.42
CA TYR A 302 1.90 -9.10 14.63
C TYR A 302 0.42 -8.77 14.75
N ASP A 303 -0.43 -9.38 13.91
CA ASP A 303 -1.85 -9.09 13.92
C ASP A 303 -2.56 -9.56 15.21
N VAL A 304 -2.08 -10.61 15.85
CA VAL A 304 -2.55 -11.06 17.17
C VAL A 304 -2.12 -10.05 18.26
N HIS A 305 -0.88 -9.59 18.19
CA HIS A 305 -0.36 -8.60 19.12
C HIS A 305 -1.12 -7.27 19.03
N VAL A 306 -1.44 -6.82 17.82
CA VAL A 306 -2.25 -5.60 17.62
C VAL A 306 -3.64 -5.78 18.22
N GLU A 307 -4.28 -6.93 18.10
CA GLU A 307 -5.60 -7.18 18.65
C GLU A 307 -5.62 -7.00 20.18
N ASN A 308 -4.58 -7.46 20.85
CA ASN A 308 -4.42 -7.27 22.29
C ASN A 308 -4.20 -5.81 22.68
N HIS A 309 -3.67 -4.97 21.78
CA HIS A 309 -3.39 -3.56 22.07
C HIS A 309 -4.53 -2.62 21.66
N ILE A 310 -5.38 -2.98 20.70
CA ILE A 310 -6.52 -2.15 20.24
C ILE A 310 -7.37 -1.67 21.41
N ASN A 311 -7.65 -2.55 22.38
CA ASN A 311 -8.52 -2.21 23.51
C ASN A 311 -7.92 -1.12 24.43
N LYS A 312 -6.60 -1.02 24.51
CA LYS A 312 -5.88 -0.08 25.39
C LYS A 312 -5.85 1.35 24.85
N ILE A 313 -6.08 1.55 23.55
CA ILE A 313 -6.02 2.87 22.91
C ILE A 313 -7.21 3.73 23.36
N LYS A 314 -6.94 4.97 23.75
CA LYS A 314 -7.93 5.97 24.16
C LYS A 314 -8.13 7.01 23.05
N SER A 315 -9.21 7.82 23.16
CA SER A 315 -9.48 8.92 22.22
C SER A 315 -8.36 9.95 22.19
N GLU A 316 -7.78 10.25 23.35
CA GLU A 316 -6.63 11.13 23.49
C GLU A 316 -5.42 10.62 22.69
N ASP A 317 -5.14 9.30 22.69
CA ASP A 317 -4.06 8.72 21.89
C ASP A 317 -4.25 8.96 20.40
N ILE A 318 -5.49 8.84 19.91
CA ILE A 318 -5.84 9.13 18.49
C ILE A 318 -5.58 10.60 18.17
N LEU A 319 -6.01 11.53 19.03
CA LEU A 319 -5.80 12.97 18.83
C LEU A 319 -4.30 13.31 18.83
N ASN A 320 -3.55 12.78 19.81
CA ASN A 320 -2.11 13.01 19.92
C ASN A 320 -1.33 12.51 18.69
N ILE A 321 -1.69 11.32 18.17
CA ILE A 321 -1.09 10.78 16.96
C ILE A 321 -1.49 11.60 15.73
N SER A 322 -2.74 12.06 15.64
CA SER A 322 -3.18 12.96 14.58
C SER A 322 -2.36 14.26 14.58
N LYS A 323 -2.20 14.91 15.72
CA LYS A 323 -1.36 16.11 15.86
C LYS A 323 0.11 15.84 15.51
N LYS A 324 0.64 14.67 15.88
CA LYS A 324 2.03 14.30 15.60
C LYS A 324 2.33 14.15 14.12
N TYR A 325 1.44 13.50 13.37
CA TYR A 325 1.70 13.08 11.99
C TYR A 325 0.92 13.86 10.93
N LEU A 326 -0.27 14.37 11.22
CA LEU A 326 -1.19 14.92 10.23
C LEU A 326 -1.22 16.46 10.21
N THR A 327 -0.42 17.15 11.02
CA THR A 327 -0.42 18.63 11.13
C THR A 327 -0.04 19.33 9.82
N TYR A 328 0.84 18.72 9.01
CA TYR A 328 1.34 19.32 7.77
C TYR A 328 0.99 18.43 6.56
N PRO A 329 -0.26 18.44 6.11
CA PRO A 329 -0.67 17.60 5.00
C PRO A 329 -0.12 18.10 3.67
N CYS A 330 0.07 17.16 2.74
CA CYS A 330 0.29 17.43 1.33
C CYS A 330 -0.98 17.15 0.55
N ILE A 331 -1.14 17.84 -0.58
CA ILE A 331 -2.28 17.62 -1.48
C ILE A 331 -1.80 17.34 -2.90
N SER A 332 -2.50 16.41 -3.55
CA SER A 332 -2.42 16.19 -4.98
C SER A 332 -3.83 16.20 -5.57
N LEU A 333 -4.00 16.94 -6.66
CA LEU A 333 -5.27 17.09 -7.36
C LEU A 333 -5.11 16.72 -8.84
N SER A 334 -6.15 16.15 -9.42
CA SER A 334 -6.28 15.99 -10.87
C SER A 334 -7.65 16.43 -11.34
N GLY A 335 -7.73 17.21 -12.42
CA GLY A 335 -8.96 17.68 -13.01
C GLY A 335 -8.76 18.85 -13.96
N ARG A 336 -9.86 19.51 -14.35
CA ARG A 336 -9.78 20.69 -15.23
C ARG A 336 -9.02 21.84 -14.58
N LYS A 337 -8.23 22.55 -15.39
CA LYS A 337 -7.32 23.60 -14.92
C LYS A 337 -8.00 24.67 -14.06
N GLN A 338 -9.20 25.12 -14.45
CA GLN A 338 -9.93 26.14 -13.68
C GLN A 338 -10.30 25.62 -12.29
N ILE A 339 -10.86 24.43 -12.20
CA ILE A 339 -11.26 23.81 -10.92
C ILE A 339 -10.04 23.61 -10.02
N CYS A 340 -8.93 23.10 -10.56
CA CYS A 340 -7.69 22.96 -9.78
C CYS A 340 -7.20 24.29 -9.21
N LYS A 341 -7.31 25.41 -9.98
CA LYS A 341 -6.97 26.73 -9.48
C LYS A 341 -7.89 27.19 -8.35
N ASP A 342 -9.20 26.99 -8.50
CA ASP A 342 -10.19 27.37 -7.47
C ASP A 342 -9.91 26.60 -6.16
N LEU A 343 -9.61 25.31 -6.26
CA LEU A 343 -9.26 24.49 -5.10
C LEU A 343 -7.93 24.90 -4.47
N LYS A 344 -6.96 25.36 -5.28
CA LYS A 344 -5.68 25.89 -4.80
C LYS A 344 -5.86 27.17 -3.98
N GLU A 345 -6.76 28.05 -4.37
CA GLU A 345 -7.09 29.24 -3.60
C GLU A 345 -7.71 28.87 -2.26
N ILE A 346 -8.66 27.94 -2.23
CA ILE A 346 -9.24 27.41 -0.98
C ILE A 346 -8.13 26.86 -0.07
N TRP A 347 -7.18 26.11 -0.63
CA TRP A 347 -6.05 25.56 0.11
C TRP A 347 -5.16 26.63 0.72
N ARG A 348 -4.74 27.63 -0.09
CA ARG A 348 -3.87 28.74 0.34
C ARG A 348 -4.47 29.61 1.43
N ASN A 349 -5.80 29.78 1.43
CA ASN A 349 -6.50 30.54 2.46
C ASN A 349 -6.57 29.80 3.80
N LYS A 350 -6.24 28.53 3.83
CA LYS A 350 -6.36 27.70 5.03
C LYS A 350 -5.01 27.28 5.62
N TYR A 351 -3.99 27.13 4.79
CA TYR A 351 -2.63 26.70 5.10
C TYR A 351 -1.58 27.65 4.51
#